data_43d9eb0afe3b6cc07013b9c47223b192
#
_entry.id   43d9eb0afe3b6cc07013b9c47223b192
#
_cell.length_a   1.000
_cell.length_b   1.000
_cell.length_c   1.000
_cell.angle_alpha   90.00
_cell.angle_beta   90.00
_cell.angle_gamma   90.00
#
_symmetry.space_group_name_H-M   'P 1'
#
loop_
_entity.id
_entity.type
_entity.pdbx_description
1 polymer ?
#
loop_
_entity_poly.entity_id
_entity_poly.type
_entity_poly.pdbx_seq_one_letter_code
_entity_poly.pdbx_strand_id
1 'polypeptide(L)'
;PKPSSAASDVYKRQVWKSMRKDICVMAKKNTYDAESISVLEGLEAVRKRPGMYIGSVSTKGLNHLIYEIVDNAVDEHLAGYCSEVRVTLEKDGSATVADNGRGVPVGMHAKGVPAARLVYTTLHAGGKFDDSAYKTSGGLHGVGSSVVNALSVYMDVEISREGYIHHDRYEKGLPVVELEDGLLPKIGKTKKTGTKVNFLPDDTIFEKTKFKADDVKSRMHETAYLNPSLTIIFEDLRGAEKEKIVYHEPDGILGFIKDLNSKKEAIHEPVYFKGESDGIEVEAAFQYVNEFHENILGFCNNIYNSEGGTHLTGFKTTFTTVINQYARELGILKEKDSNFTGADVRNGMTAIISIKHPDPRFEGQTKTKLDNPDASKATSKVTGEEIVRYFDRNLENLKKVIGCAEKSAKIRKTEEKAKTNLLTKQKYSFDSNGKLANCESRDASKCEIFIVEGDSAGGSAKTARDRMYQAILPIRGKILNCLLYTSDAADEGLGV
;
A
#
# COMPACT_ATOMS: atom_id res chain seq x y z
N PRO A 1 36.27 -58.46 -42.59
CA PRO A 1 36.26 -57.16 -43.26
C PRO A 1 35.60 -56.10 -42.38
N LYS A 2 36.22 -54.90 -42.24
CA LYS A 2 35.65 -53.78 -41.56
C LYS A 2 34.41 -53.31 -42.31
N PRO A 3 33.27 -52.97 -41.62
CA PRO A 3 32.10 -52.45 -42.31
C PRO A 3 32.45 -51.05 -42.90
N SER A 4 32.03 -50.87 -44.15
CA SER A 4 32.32 -49.67 -44.92
C SER A 4 31.71 -48.41 -44.26
N SER A 5 32.40 -47.30 -44.30
CA SER A 5 31.95 -46.01 -43.75
C SER A 5 30.58 -45.54 -44.29
N ALA A 6 30.20 -46.00 -45.46
CA ALA A 6 28.91 -45.67 -46.10
C ALA A 6 27.69 -46.25 -45.38
N ALA A 7 27.78 -47.44 -44.76
CA ALA A 7 26.65 -47.97 -43.96
C ALA A 7 26.37 -47.25 -42.69
N SER A 8 27.42 -46.72 -42.04
CA SER A 8 27.33 -45.85 -40.84
C SER A 8 26.64 -44.52 -41.14
N ASP A 9 26.91 -43.91 -42.30
CA ASP A 9 26.33 -42.61 -42.69
C ASP A 9 24.85 -42.71 -43.11
N VAL A 10 24.45 -43.83 -43.71
CA VAL A 10 23.04 -44.09 -44.04
C VAL A 10 22.23 -44.28 -42.76
N TYR A 11 22.76 -45.02 -41.77
CA TYR A 11 22.09 -45.23 -40.48
C TYR A 11 21.96 -43.93 -39.67
N LYS A 12 23.02 -43.14 -39.64
CA LYS A 12 22.98 -41.79 -39.01
C LYS A 12 21.96 -40.88 -39.68
N ARG A 13 21.88 -40.85 -41.01
CA ARG A 13 20.88 -40.05 -41.74
C ARG A 13 19.44 -40.51 -41.52
N GLN A 14 19.20 -41.83 -41.38
CA GLN A 14 17.87 -42.34 -41.04
C GLN A 14 17.46 -41.99 -39.60
N VAL A 15 18.35 -42.15 -38.64
CA VAL A 15 18.11 -41.76 -37.23
C VAL A 15 17.86 -40.24 -37.12
N TRP A 16 18.64 -39.40 -37.83
CA TRP A 16 18.42 -37.96 -37.88
C TRP A 16 17.09 -37.55 -38.55
N LYS A 17 16.65 -38.31 -39.60
CA LYS A 17 15.34 -38.07 -40.22
C LYS A 17 14.18 -38.47 -39.31
N SER A 18 14.31 -39.57 -38.57
CA SER A 18 13.33 -39.99 -37.56
C SER A 18 13.25 -38.97 -36.42
N MET A 19 14.39 -38.59 -35.81
CA MET A 19 14.44 -37.56 -34.77
C MET A 19 13.90 -36.18 -35.23
N ARG A 20 14.15 -35.80 -36.49
CA ARG A 20 13.55 -34.54 -37.02
C ARG A 20 12.03 -34.65 -37.21
N LYS A 21 11.49 -35.83 -37.55
CA LYS A 21 10.02 -36.02 -37.59
C LYS A 21 9.40 -35.94 -36.19
N ASP A 22 10.05 -36.59 -35.21
CA ASP A 22 9.54 -36.57 -33.82
C ASP A 22 9.69 -35.18 -33.16
N ILE A 23 10.74 -34.41 -33.49
CA ILE A 23 10.91 -33.03 -33.05
C ILE A 23 9.92 -32.09 -33.77
N CYS A 24 9.58 -32.32 -35.05
CA CYS A 24 8.56 -31.53 -35.75
C CYS A 24 7.13 -31.82 -35.27
N VAL A 25 6.84 -32.97 -34.69
CA VAL A 25 5.52 -33.29 -34.12
C VAL A 25 5.35 -32.71 -32.71
N MET A 26 6.46 -32.41 -31.99
CA MET A 26 6.40 -31.78 -30.67
C MET A 26 6.46 -30.24 -30.68
N ALA A 27 6.78 -29.61 -31.79
CA ALA A 27 6.61 -28.20 -31.96
C ALA A 27 5.16 -27.91 -32.41
N LYS A 28 4.18 -27.98 -31.49
CA LYS A 28 2.97 -27.17 -31.64
C LYS A 28 3.47 -25.75 -31.82
N LYS A 29 3.43 -25.22 -33.03
CA LYS A 29 3.54 -23.77 -33.25
C LYS A 29 2.47 -23.12 -32.37
N ASN A 30 2.88 -22.50 -31.28
CA ASN A 30 2.04 -21.50 -30.62
C ASN A 30 1.92 -20.34 -31.62
N THR A 31 1.05 -20.49 -32.58
CA THR A 31 0.64 -19.38 -33.42
C THR A 31 -0.29 -18.53 -32.58
N TYR A 32 0.17 -17.32 -32.24
CA TYR A 32 -0.71 -16.31 -31.66
C TYR A 32 -1.59 -15.78 -32.80
N ASP A 33 -2.79 -16.31 -32.87
CA ASP A 33 -3.81 -15.96 -33.87
C ASP A 33 -5.15 -15.60 -33.19
N ALA A 34 -6.15 -15.26 -33.95
CA ALA A 34 -7.46 -14.86 -33.44
C ALA A 34 -8.12 -15.94 -32.57
N GLU A 35 -7.85 -17.24 -32.84
CA GLU A 35 -8.38 -18.35 -32.05
C GLU A 35 -7.68 -18.53 -30.70
N SER A 36 -6.49 -17.96 -30.55
CA SER A 36 -5.74 -17.95 -29.28
C SER A 36 -6.26 -16.92 -28.27
N ILE A 37 -7.13 -16.00 -28.70
CA ILE A 37 -7.74 -14.98 -27.83
C ILE A 37 -8.93 -15.60 -27.09
N SER A 38 -8.77 -15.82 -25.78
CA SER A 38 -9.86 -16.28 -24.91
C SER A 38 -10.54 -15.10 -24.23
N VAL A 39 -11.86 -15.03 -24.33
CA VAL A 39 -12.69 -14.07 -23.56
C VAL A 39 -13.16 -14.77 -22.29
N LEU A 40 -12.92 -14.15 -21.16
CA LEU A 40 -13.42 -14.61 -19.87
C LEU A 40 -14.62 -13.75 -19.49
N GLU A 41 -15.73 -14.39 -19.21
CA GLU A 41 -16.96 -13.73 -18.83
C GLU A 41 -17.26 -13.86 -17.33
N GLY A 42 -17.91 -12.84 -16.75
CA GLY A 42 -18.41 -12.87 -15.39
C GLY A 42 -17.33 -13.15 -14.33
N LEU A 43 -17.65 -14.05 -13.39
CA LEU A 43 -16.78 -14.38 -12.24
C LEU A 43 -15.62 -15.33 -12.58
N GLU A 44 -15.59 -15.93 -13.77
CA GLU A 44 -14.49 -16.76 -14.19
C GLU A 44 -13.19 -15.94 -14.32
N ALA A 45 -13.28 -14.71 -14.78
CA ALA A 45 -12.16 -13.76 -14.85
C ALA A 45 -11.52 -13.53 -13.47
N VAL A 46 -12.33 -13.40 -12.42
CA VAL A 46 -11.89 -13.24 -11.03
C VAL A 46 -11.12 -14.47 -10.57
N ARG A 47 -11.67 -15.68 -10.79
CA ARG A 47 -11.01 -16.93 -10.40
C ARG A 47 -9.68 -17.14 -11.10
N LYS A 48 -9.57 -16.75 -12.38
CA LYS A 48 -8.35 -16.90 -13.18
C LYS A 48 -7.28 -15.87 -12.85
N ARG A 49 -7.65 -14.67 -12.40
CA ARG A 49 -6.74 -13.55 -12.07
C ARG A 49 -7.13 -12.88 -10.75
N PRO A 50 -7.13 -13.61 -9.62
CA PRO A 50 -7.62 -13.08 -8.33
C PRO A 50 -6.80 -11.88 -7.84
N GLY A 51 -5.48 -11.84 -8.12
CA GLY A 51 -4.61 -10.75 -7.73
C GLY A 51 -5.03 -9.37 -8.24
N MET A 52 -5.77 -9.27 -9.35
CA MET A 52 -6.32 -8.00 -9.86
C MET A 52 -7.38 -7.41 -8.93
N TYR A 53 -8.09 -8.24 -8.16
CA TYR A 53 -9.21 -7.85 -7.32
C TYR A 53 -8.86 -7.76 -5.84
N ILE A 54 -8.00 -8.66 -5.34
CA ILE A 54 -7.64 -8.76 -3.92
C ILE A 54 -6.15 -8.50 -3.65
N GLY A 55 -5.38 -8.09 -4.67
CA GLY A 55 -3.98 -7.74 -4.59
C GLY A 55 -3.01 -8.93 -4.52
N SER A 56 -3.36 -10.01 -3.85
CA SER A 56 -2.54 -11.24 -3.76
C SER A 56 -3.37 -12.45 -3.37
N VAL A 57 -2.84 -13.66 -3.58
CA VAL A 57 -3.45 -14.93 -3.11
C VAL A 57 -2.82 -15.43 -1.81
N SER A 58 -1.98 -14.62 -1.16
CA SER A 58 -1.40 -14.88 0.15
C SER A 58 -2.41 -14.66 1.28
N THR A 59 -2.01 -14.87 2.54
CA THR A 59 -2.82 -14.61 3.73
C THR A 59 -3.39 -13.17 3.76
N LYS A 60 -2.67 -12.18 3.18
CA LYS A 60 -3.16 -10.79 3.08
C LYS A 60 -4.39 -10.70 2.18
N GLY A 61 -4.34 -11.30 0.99
CA GLY A 61 -5.49 -11.34 0.09
C GLY A 61 -6.62 -12.22 0.61
N LEU A 62 -6.30 -13.30 1.35
CA LEU A 62 -7.30 -14.12 2.04
C LEU A 62 -8.10 -13.31 3.06
N ASN A 63 -7.42 -12.59 3.97
CA ASN A 63 -8.09 -11.74 4.95
C ASN A 63 -8.90 -10.60 4.29
N HIS A 64 -8.48 -10.15 3.10
CA HIS A 64 -9.19 -9.12 2.35
C HIS A 64 -10.62 -9.52 1.99
N LEU A 65 -10.91 -10.82 1.83
CA LEU A 65 -12.28 -11.31 1.62
C LEU A 65 -13.21 -10.92 2.78
N ILE A 66 -12.73 -11.03 4.03
CA ILE A 66 -13.49 -10.58 5.22
C ILE A 66 -13.70 -9.07 5.15
N TYR A 67 -12.66 -8.31 4.79
CA TYR A 67 -12.72 -6.86 4.77
C TYR A 67 -13.73 -6.33 3.73
N GLU A 68 -13.83 -6.97 2.56
CA GLU A 68 -14.84 -6.59 1.54
C GLU A 68 -16.27 -6.74 2.05
N ILE A 69 -16.57 -7.77 2.85
CA ILE A 69 -17.91 -7.95 3.43
C ILE A 69 -18.12 -7.00 4.61
N VAL A 70 -17.11 -6.77 5.45
CA VAL A 70 -17.17 -5.79 6.54
C VAL A 70 -17.37 -4.38 6.01
N ASP A 71 -16.64 -3.99 4.94
CA ASP A 71 -16.78 -2.67 4.33
C ASP A 71 -18.20 -2.41 3.82
N ASN A 72 -18.93 -3.45 3.36
CA ASN A 72 -20.35 -3.31 3.02
C ASN A 72 -21.23 -3.02 4.26
N ALA A 73 -20.94 -3.65 5.39
CA ALA A 73 -21.65 -3.39 6.65
C ALA A 73 -21.30 -1.97 7.20
N VAL A 74 -20.06 -1.54 7.03
CA VAL A 74 -19.63 -0.16 7.37
C VAL A 74 -20.31 0.86 6.48
N ASP A 75 -20.52 0.60 5.19
CA ASP A 75 -21.28 1.48 4.30
C ASP A 75 -22.75 1.62 4.76
N GLU A 76 -23.38 0.53 5.25
CA GLU A 76 -24.71 0.61 5.90
C GLU A 76 -24.68 1.45 7.19
N HIS A 77 -23.57 1.40 7.95
CA HIS A 77 -23.36 2.26 9.12
C HIS A 77 -23.24 3.74 8.72
N LEU A 78 -22.41 4.05 7.72
CA LEU A 78 -22.26 5.43 7.21
C LEU A 78 -23.58 5.99 6.65
N ALA A 79 -24.45 5.12 6.11
CA ALA A 79 -25.80 5.46 5.69
C ALA A 79 -26.79 5.61 6.87
N GLY A 80 -26.36 5.33 8.11
CA GLY A 80 -27.14 5.49 9.33
C GLY A 80 -28.05 4.31 9.70
N TYR A 81 -27.87 3.13 9.09
CA TYR A 81 -28.76 1.99 9.28
C TYR A 81 -28.13 0.82 10.06
N CYS A 82 -26.82 0.77 10.22
CA CYS A 82 -26.12 -0.31 10.91
C CYS A 82 -25.43 0.22 12.18
N SER A 83 -25.57 -0.49 13.30
CA SER A 83 -24.95 -0.16 14.58
C SER A 83 -24.10 -1.31 15.15
N GLU A 84 -24.24 -2.52 14.61
CA GLU A 84 -23.47 -3.69 15.04
C GLU A 84 -23.02 -4.52 13.85
N VAL A 85 -21.74 -4.86 13.83
CA VAL A 85 -21.14 -5.83 12.89
C VAL A 85 -20.51 -6.95 13.68
N ARG A 86 -20.74 -8.19 13.29
CA ARG A 86 -20.15 -9.37 13.90
C ARG A 86 -19.30 -10.12 12.87
N VAL A 87 -18.06 -10.40 13.22
CA VAL A 87 -17.11 -11.18 12.41
C VAL A 87 -16.72 -12.43 13.18
N THR A 88 -17.01 -13.59 12.61
CA THR A 88 -16.73 -14.89 13.25
C THR A 88 -15.82 -15.73 12.36
N LEU A 89 -14.71 -16.22 12.90
CA LEU A 89 -13.89 -17.25 12.26
C LEU A 89 -14.38 -18.61 12.74
N GLU A 90 -14.95 -19.39 11.84
CA GLU A 90 -15.63 -20.64 12.12
C GLU A 90 -14.66 -21.83 12.26
N LYS A 91 -15.11 -22.91 12.91
CA LYS A 91 -14.30 -24.11 13.14
C LYS A 91 -13.90 -24.85 11.88
N ASP A 92 -14.75 -24.80 10.86
CA ASP A 92 -14.53 -25.44 9.55
C ASP A 92 -13.58 -24.66 8.64
N GLY A 93 -13.09 -23.47 9.10
CA GLY A 93 -12.23 -22.59 8.33
C GLY A 93 -12.96 -21.53 7.52
N SER A 94 -14.30 -21.53 7.54
CA SER A 94 -15.11 -20.45 6.95
C SER A 94 -15.07 -19.19 7.81
N ALA A 95 -15.53 -18.07 7.24
CA ALA A 95 -15.74 -16.82 7.95
C ALA A 95 -17.20 -16.37 7.80
N THR A 96 -17.76 -15.87 8.90
CA THR A 96 -19.10 -15.27 8.92
C THR A 96 -18.99 -13.78 9.23
N VAL A 97 -19.64 -12.95 8.42
CA VAL A 97 -19.85 -11.53 8.71
C VAL A 97 -21.34 -11.27 8.73
N ALA A 98 -21.83 -10.68 9.82
CA ALA A 98 -23.25 -10.34 10.00
C ALA A 98 -23.37 -8.88 10.44
N ASP A 99 -24.30 -8.16 9.84
CA ASP A 99 -24.68 -6.79 10.19
C ASP A 99 -26.16 -6.69 10.60
N ASN A 100 -26.51 -5.60 11.24
CA ASN A 100 -27.90 -5.25 11.56
C ASN A 100 -28.41 -4.07 10.72
N GLY A 101 -27.89 -3.89 9.51
CA GLY A 101 -28.32 -2.86 8.56
C GLY A 101 -29.70 -3.14 7.93
N ARG A 102 -29.97 -2.51 6.78
CA ARG A 102 -31.27 -2.69 6.07
C ARG A 102 -31.45 -4.08 5.45
N GLY A 103 -30.37 -4.82 5.25
CA GLY A 103 -30.33 -6.02 4.42
C GLY A 103 -30.32 -5.70 2.92
N VAL A 104 -29.64 -6.51 2.14
CA VAL A 104 -29.57 -6.39 0.68
C VAL A 104 -31.00 -6.43 0.09
N PRO A 105 -31.33 -5.60 -0.93
CA PRO A 105 -32.64 -5.66 -1.58
C PRO A 105 -32.96 -7.05 -2.15
N VAL A 106 -34.13 -7.61 -1.82
CA VAL A 106 -34.54 -8.97 -2.21
C VAL A 106 -35.54 -9.00 -3.34
N GLY A 107 -36.10 -7.84 -3.75
CA GLY A 107 -37.08 -7.71 -4.82
C GLY A 107 -36.50 -8.04 -6.20
N MET A 108 -37.37 -8.18 -7.18
CA MET A 108 -37.04 -8.43 -8.58
C MET A 108 -36.39 -7.21 -9.21
N HIS A 109 -35.23 -7.39 -9.83
CA HIS A 109 -34.58 -6.35 -10.62
C HIS A 109 -35.10 -6.35 -12.06
N ALA A 110 -34.96 -5.23 -12.79
CA ALA A 110 -35.41 -5.10 -14.19
C ALA A 110 -34.81 -6.14 -15.16
N LYS A 111 -33.71 -6.78 -14.78
CA LYS A 111 -33.10 -7.91 -15.52
C LYS A 111 -33.80 -9.25 -15.32
N GLY A 112 -34.91 -9.31 -14.58
CA GLY A 112 -35.64 -10.56 -14.32
C GLY A 112 -34.98 -11.50 -13.32
N VAL A 113 -34.07 -10.97 -12.47
CA VAL A 113 -33.36 -11.74 -11.43
C VAL A 113 -33.48 -11.00 -10.11
N PRO A 114 -33.55 -11.68 -8.94
CA PRO A 114 -33.53 -11.00 -7.64
C PRO A 114 -32.32 -10.09 -7.49
N ALA A 115 -32.54 -8.87 -6.99
CA ALA A 115 -31.47 -7.87 -6.86
C ALA A 115 -30.29 -8.38 -6.01
N ALA A 116 -30.57 -9.12 -4.93
CA ALA A 116 -29.54 -9.74 -4.10
C ALA A 116 -28.66 -10.68 -4.92
N ARG A 117 -29.24 -11.54 -5.75
CA ARG A 117 -28.49 -12.48 -6.59
C ARG A 117 -27.55 -11.76 -7.56
N LEU A 118 -27.97 -10.61 -8.12
CA LEU A 118 -27.09 -9.79 -8.98
C LEU A 118 -25.88 -9.25 -8.22
N VAL A 119 -26.06 -8.78 -6.99
CA VAL A 119 -24.96 -8.25 -6.15
C VAL A 119 -23.88 -9.29 -5.92
N TYR A 120 -24.24 -10.55 -5.76
CA TYR A 120 -23.28 -11.62 -5.48
C TYR A 120 -22.74 -12.35 -6.73
N THR A 121 -23.40 -12.22 -7.89
CA THR A 121 -23.02 -12.98 -9.10
C THR A 121 -22.53 -12.12 -10.26
N THR A 122 -22.71 -10.80 -10.19
CA THR A 122 -22.38 -9.90 -11.30
C THR A 122 -21.36 -8.88 -10.87
N LEU A 123 -20.27 -8.73 -11.63
CA LEU A 123 -19.30 -7.65 -11.43
C LEU A 123 -19.95 -6.31 -11.78
N HIS A 124 -19.57 -5.27 -11.05
CA HIS A 124 -20.11 -3.92 -11.23
C HIS A 124 -21.65 -3.86 -11.06
N ALA A 125 -22.16 -4.64 -10.11
CA ALA A 125 -23.55 -4.60 -9.69
C ALA A 125 -23.64 -4.13 -8.23
N GLY A 126 -24.45 -3.10 -7.96
CA GLY A 126 -24.64 -2.57 -6.61
C GLY A 126 -25.43 -1.27 -6.60
N GLY A 127 -26.01 -0.94 -5.45
CA GLY A 127 -26.76 0.30 -5.24
C GLY A 127 -25.91 1.53 -4.91
N LYS A 128 -24.57 1.41 -4.99
CA LYS A 128 -23.62 2.47 -4.62
C LYS A 128 -23.16 3.32 -5.83
N PHE A 129 -23.70 3.04 -7.02
CA PHE A 129 -23.49 3.86 -8.22
C PHE A 129 -24.45 5.04 -8.31
N ASP A 130 -25.44 5.12 -7.40
CA ASP A 130 -26.44 6.18 -7.32
C ASP A 130 -26.31 6.87 -5.96
N ASP A 131 -26.03 8.17 -5.95
CA ASP A 131 -25.85 9.01 -4.76
C ASP A 131 -27.10 9.08 -3.87
N SER A 132 -28.26 8.64 -4.38
CA SER A 132 -29.50 8.66 -3.62
C SER A 132 -29.53 7.71 -2.43
N ALA A 133 -28.79 6.59 -2.50
CA ALA A 133 -28.77 5.55 -1.48
C ALA A 133 -27.60 5.67 -0.48
N TYR A 134 -26.46 6.22 -0.93
CA TYR A 134 -25.25 6.37 -0.13
C TYR A 134 -24.52 7.66 -0.50
N LYS A 135 -24.47 8.63 0.41
CA LYS A 135 -23.73 9.89 0.20
C LYS A 135 -22.20 9.68 0.18
N THR A 136 -21.72 8.76 0.96
CA THR A 136 -20.31 8.36 1.03
C THR A 136 -20.25 6.86 1.21
N SER A 137 -19.44 6.17 0.44
CA SER A 137 -19.23 4.73 0.58
C SER A 137 -17.78 4.35 0.28
N GLY A 138 -17.34 3.25 0.87
CA GLY A 138 -16.06 2.63 0.53
C GLY A 138 -16.15 1.69 -0.66
N GLY A 139 -17.31 1.06 -0.86
CA GLY A 139 -17.59 0.04 -1.87
C GLY A 139 -17.99 0.57 -3.24
N LEU A 140 -17.20 1.45 -3.86
CA LEU A 140 -17.54 2.18 -5.10
C LEU A 140 -17.61 1.33 -6.36
N HIS A 141 -16.86 0.23 -6.44
CA HIS A 141 -16.73 -0.51 -7.70
C HIS A 141 -17.80 -1.59 -7.90
N GLY A 142 -18.62 -1.89 -6.89
CA GLY A 142 -19.66 -2.91 -6.97
C GLY A 142 -19.14 -4.32 -7.27
N VAL A 143 -17.96 -4.65 -6.80
CA VAL A 143 -17.31 -5.96 -7.09
C VAL A 143 -16.99 -6.78 -5.84
N GLY A 144 -16.89 -6.19 -4.66
CA GLY A 144 -16.42 -6.87 -3.45
C GLY A 144 -17.15 -8.16 -3.14
N SER A 145 -18.48 -8.11 -3.03
CA SER A 145 -19.31 -9.30 -2.71
C SER A 145 -19.21 -10.39 -3.77
N SER A 146 -19.22 -10.04 -5.06
CA SER A 146 -19.12 -11.00 -6.15
C SER A 146 -17.70 -11.58 -6.27
N VAL A 147 -16.67 -10.82 -5.92
CA VAL A 147 -15.28 -11.31 -5.83
C VAL A 147 -15.13 -12.32 -4.69
N VAL A 148 -15.68 -12.05 -3.49
CA VAL A 148 -15.65 -13.01 -2.37
C VAL A 148 -16.39 -14.29 -2.77
N ASN A 149 -17.55 -14.20 -3.41
CA ASN A 149 -18.27 -15.36 -3.94
C ASN A 149 -17.41 -16.16 -4.93
N ALA A 150 -16.84 -15.50 -5.93
CA ALA A 150 -16.00 -16.16 -6.95
C ALA A 150 -14.80 -16.90 -6.37
N LEU A 151 -14.21 -16.39 -5.27
CA LEU A 151 -12.99 -16.93 -4.66
C LEU A 151 -13.27 -17.89 -3.50
N SER A 152 -14.55 -18.29 -3.31
CA SER A 152 -14.97 -19.22 -2.27
C SER A 152 -15.43 -20.55 -2.86
N VAL A 153 -15.25 -21.63 -2.09
CA VAL A 153 -15.84 -22.95 -2.38
C VAL A 153 -17.35 -22.82 -2.33
N TYR A 154 -17.84 -22.17 -1.27
CA TYR A 154 -19.26 -21.80 -1.15
C TYR A 154 -19.39 -20.45 -0.45
N MET A 155 -20.51 -19.80 -0.68
CA MET A 155 -20.99 -18.63 0.05
C MET A 155 -22.47 -18.81 0.35
N ASP A 156 -22.83 -18.74 1.63
CA ASP A 156 -24.21 -18.73 2.13
C ASP A 156 -24.58 -17.31 2.55
N VAL A 157 -25.74 -16.85 2.09
CA VAL A 157 -26.25 -15.51 2.36
C VAL A 157 -27.66 -15.58 2.95
N GLU A 158 -27.81 -15.05 4.17
CA GLU A 158 -29.12 -14.87 4.81
C GLU A 158 -29.41 -13.36 4.87
N ILE A 159 -30.56 -12.95 4.31
CA ILE A 159 -30.99 -11.55 4.27
C ILE A 159 -32.28 -11.39 5.08
N SER A 160 -32.17 -10.72 6.21
CA SER A 160 -33.31 -10.36 7.06
C SER A 160 -33.91 -9.06 6.57
N ARG A 161 -35.03 -9.13 5.83
CA ARG A 161 -35.71 -7.97 5.25
C ARG A 161 -37.21 -8.23 5.05
N GLU A 162 -37.99 -7.20 5.16
CA GLU A 162 -39.47 -7.26 4.90
C GLU A 162 -40.20 -8.31 5.75
N GLY A 163 -39.73 -8.56 6.97
CA GLY A 163 -40.35 -9.50 7.92
C GLY A 163 -39.95 -10.96 7.73
N TYR A 164 -39.07 -11.26 6.78
CA TYR A 164 -38.60 -12.62 6.48
C TYR A 164 -37.07 -12.72 6.42
N ILE A 165 -36.57 -13.94 6.61
CA ILE A 165 -35.20 -14.31 6.31
C ILE A 165 -35.19 -14.96 4.94
N HIS A 166 -34.56 -14.30 3.97
CA HIS A 166 -34.34 -14.82 2.63
C HIS A 166 -33.00 -15.50 2.57
N HIS A 167 -32.87 -16.58 1.81
CA HIS A 167 -31.63 -17.36 1.71
C HIS A 167 -31.22 -17.53 0.25
N ASP A 168 -29.92 -17.39 0.02
CA ASP A 168 -29.26 -17.78 -1.22
C ASP A 168 -27.92 -18.45 -0.92
N ARG A 169 -27.51 -19.38 -1.78
CA ARG A 169 -26.25 -20.08 -1.68
C ARG A 169 -25.57 -20.13 -3.04
N TYR A 170 -24.28 -20.00 -3.00
CA TYR A 170 -23.41 -20.02 -4.19
C TYR A 170 -22.30 -21.02 -4.00
N GLU A 171 -21.89 -21.68 -5.10
CA GLU A 171 -20.72 -22.54 -5.14
C GLU A 171 -19.80 -22.08 -6.28
N LYS A 172 -18.58 -21.69 -5.92
CA LYS A 172 -17.56 -21.16 -6.85
C LYS A 172 -18.10 -20.04 -7.76
N GLY A 173 -18.93 -19.17 -7.18
CA GLY A 173 -19.51 -18.04 -7.88
C GLY A 173 -20.89 -18.29 -8.52
N LEU A 174 -21.36 -19.53 -8.60
CA LEU A 174 -22.61 -19.90 -9.24
C LEU A 174 -23.73 -20.11 -8.20
N PRO A 175 -24.96 -19.59 -8.42
CA PRO A 175 -26.08 -19.81 -7.52
C PRO A 175 -26.55 -21.26 -7.61
N VAL A 176 -26.82 -21.88 -6.46
CA VAL A 176 -27.30 -23.27 -6.35
C VAL A 176 -28.69 -23.40 -5.75
N VAL A 177 -29.23 -22.32 -5.18
CA VAL A 177 -30.59 -22.30 -4.64
C VAL A 177 -31.59 -22.02 -5.75
N GLU A 178 -32.65 -22.84 -5.83
CA GLU A 178 -33.76 -22.60 -6.74
C GLU A 178 -34.64 -21.42 -6.25
N LEU A 179 -35.11 -20.62 -7.19
CA LEU A 179 -35.98 -19.47 -6.89
C LEU A 179 -37.40 -19.93 -6.73
N GLU A 180 -38.13 -19.39 -5.74
CA GLU A 180 -39.55 -19.56 -5.53
C GLU A 180 -40.29 -18.37 -6.17
N ASP A 181 -41.10 -18.62 -7.17
CA ASP A 181 -41.78 -17.57 -7.97
C ASP A 181 -40.84 -16.47 -8.48
N GLY A 182 -39.62 -16.85 -8.82
CA GLY A 182 -38.57 -15.94 -9.31
C GLY A 182 -37.85 -15.14 -8.22
N LEU A 183 -38.18 -15.32 -6.94
CA LEU A 183 -37.57 -14.66 -5.78
C LEU A 183 -36.76 -15.65 -4.92
N LEU A 184 -35.96 -15.11 -4.01
CA LEU A 184 -35.21 -15.93 -3.04
C LEU A 184 -36.18 -16.62 -2.06
N PRO A 185 -35.98 -17.91 -1.71
CA PRO A 185 -36.78 -18.63 -0.76
C PRO A 185 -36.77 -17.97 0.63
N LYS A 186 -37.90 -18.04 1.33
CA LYS A 186 -38.09 -17.52 2.69
C LYS A 186 -37.94 -18.67 3.68
N ILE A 187 -36.80 -18.70 4.39
CA ILE A 187 -36.50 -19.78 5.36
C ILE A 187 -37.04 -19.51 6.76
N GLY A 188 -37.53 -18.29 7.05
CA GLY A 188 -38.07 -17.95 8.37
C GLY A 188 -38.70 -16.56 8.42
N LYS A 189 -39.41 -16.28 9.53
CA LYS A 189 -39.91 -14.94 9.86
C LYS A 189 -38.94 -14.25 10.84
N THR A 190 -38.76 -12.95 10.70
CA THR A 190 -37.92 -12.15 11.57
C THR A 190 -38.47 -10.74 11.76
N LYS A 191 -38.18 -10.16 12.93
CA LYS A 191 -38.43 -8.72 13.18
C LYS A 191 -37.14 -7.88 13.00
N LYS A 192 -36.01 -8.55 12.82
CA LYS A 192 -34.71 -7.90 12.62
C LYS A 192 -34.46 -7.63 11.14
N THR A 193 -33.58 -6.71 10.85
CA THR A 193 -33.04 -6.47 9.52
C THR A 193 -31.53 -6.74 9.55
N GLY A 194 -30.91 -6.97 8.39
CA GLY A 194 -29.47 -7.16 8.25
C GLY A 194 -29.12 -8.20 7.21
N THR A 195 -27.82 -8.34 6.99
CA THR A 195 -27.25 -9.35 6.09
C THR A 195 -26.25 -10.19 6.87
N LYS A 196 -26.29 -11.50 6.65
CA LYS A 196 -25.30 -12.45 7.17
C LYS A 196 -24.71 -13.20 5.99
N VAL A 197 -23.39 -13.14 5.85
CA VAL A 197 -22.63 -13.82 4.79
C VAL A 197 -21.66 -14.77 5.48
N ASN A 198 -21.77 -16.07 5.15
CA ASN A 198 -20.78 -17.07 5.53
C ASN A 198 -20.09 -17.59 4.25
N PHE A 199 -18.77 -17.69 4.25
CA PHE A 199 -18.03 -18.15 3.06
C PHE A 199 -16.80 -18.96 3.45
N LEU A 200 -16.47 -19.96 2.63
CA LEU A 200 -15.29 -20.80 2.75
C LEU A 200 -14.34 -20.52 1.59
N PRO A 201 -13.14 -19.97 1.83
CA PRO A 201 -12.16 -19.71 0.76
C PRO A 201 -11.78 -20.95 -0.02
N ASP A 202 -11.58 -20.82 -1.34
CA ASP A 202 -11.23 -21.93 -2.23
C ASP A 202 -9.71 -22.24 -2.15
N ASP A 203 -9.37 -23.43 -1.69
CA ASP A 203 -7.99 -23.92 -1.53
C ASP A 203 -7.27 -24.16 -2.87
N THR A 204 -8.02 -24.20 -3.97
CA THR A 204 -7.41 -24.26 -5.33
C THR A 204 -6.91 -22.91 -5.81
N ILE A 205 -7.26 -21.81 -5.12
CA ILE A 205 -6.88 -20.43 -5.46
C ILE A 205 -5.87 -19.87 -4.46
N PHE A 206 -6.12 -20.08 -3.17
CA PHE A 206 -5.26 -19.53 -2.11
C PHE A 206 -4.16 -20.50 -1.71
N GLU A 207 -2.94 -20.00 -1.55
CA GLU A 207 -1.81 -20.79 -1.03
C GLU A 207 -2.07 -21.32 0.39
N LYS A 208 -2.81 -20.57 1.18
CA LYS A 208 -3.25 -20.93 2.53
C LYS A 208 -4.66 -20.41 2.74
N THR A 209 -5.54 -21.27 3.29
CA THR A 209 -6.95 -20.91 3.58
C THR A 209 -7.21 -20.58 5.04
N LYS A 210 -6.16 -20.53 5.88
CA LYS A 210 -6.29 -20.17 7.29
C LYS A 210 -6.19 -18.67 7.50
N PHE A 211 -7.28 -18.02 7.87
CA PHE A 211 -7.32 -16.60 8.24
C PHE A 211 -6.37 -16.29 9.41
N LYS A 212 -5.66 -15.18 9.31
CA LYS A 212 -4.79 -14.69 10.39
C LYS A 212 -5.59 -13.77 11.30
N ALA A 213 -6.01 -14.31 12.46
CA ALA A 213 -6.89 -13.63 13.40
C ALA A 213 -6.35 -12.28 13.87
N ASP A 214 -5.05 -12.15 14.13
CA ASP A 214 -4.46 -10.91 14.63
C ASP A 214 -4.59 -9.78 13.62
N ASP A 215 -4.40 -10.04 12.32
CA ASP A 215 -4.57 -9.04 11.28
C ASP A 215 -6.06 -8.64 11.14
N VAL A 216 -6.99 -9.60 11.29
CA VAL A 216 -8.43 -9.32 11.28
C VAL A 216 -8.81 -8.48 12.51
N LYS A 217 -8.34 -8.84 13.70
CA LYS A 217 -8.56 -8.09 14.96
C LYS A 217 -8.08 -6.65 14.82
N SER A 218 -6.86 -6.46 14.34
CA SER A 218 -6.30 -5.12 14.13
C SER A 218 -7.17 -4.29 13.18
N ARG A 219 -7.61 -4.87 12.06
CA ARG A 219 -8.48 -4.18 11.12
C ARG A 219 -9.85 -3.85 11.70
N MET A 220 -10.44 -4.75 12.50
CA MET A 220 -11.72 -4.50 13.18
C MET A 220 -11.61 -3.38 14.22
N HIS A 221 -10.50 -3.32 14.96
CA HIS A 221 -10.24 -2.26 15.93
C HIS A 221 -10.04 -0.90 15.25
N GLU A 222 -9.24 -0.84 14.16
CA GLU A 222 -9.10 0.36 13.33
C GLU A 222 -10.46 0.85 12.81
N THR A 223 -11.30 -0.08 12.33
CA THR A 223 -12.64 0.25 11.82
C THR A 223 -13.54 0.80 12.93
N ALA A 224 -13.44 0.30 14.15
CA ALA A 224 -14.21 0.82 15.29
C ALA A 224 -13.78 2.25 15.65
N TYR A 225 -12.48 2.56 15.66
CA TYR A 225 -11.97 3.93 15.87
C TYR A 225 -12.44 4.93 14.81
N LEU A 226 -12.56 4.48 13.57
CA LEU A 226 -13.06 5.34 12.47
C LEU A 226 -14.57 5.56 12.52
N ASN A 227 -15.30 4.74 13.31
CA ASN A 227 -16.77 4.76 13.43
C ASN A 227 -17.20 4.69 14.90
N PRO A 228 -17.12 5.79 15.65
CA PRO A 228 -17.32 5.81 17.12
C PRO A 228 -18.66 5.24 17.61
N SER A 229 -19.70 5.27 16.76
CA SER A 229 -21.05 4.75 17.08
C SER A 229 -21.27 3.31 16.61
N LEU A 230 -20.28 2.67 15.97
CA LEU A 230 -20.34 1.28 15.53
C LEU A 230 -19.76 0.35 16.59
N THR A 231 -20.48 -0.73 16.87
CA THR A 231 -19.96 -1.84 17.69
C THR A 231 -19.52 -2.97 16.77
N ILE A 232 -18.29 -3.44 16.90
CA ILE A 232 -17.77 -4.57 16.13
C ILE A 232 -17.48 -5.70 17.10
N ILE A 233 -18.06 -6.88 16.86
CA ILE A 233 -17.86 -8.09 17.66
C ILE A 233 -17.03 -9.05 16.84
N PHE A 234 -15.84 -9.36 17.31
CA PHE A 234 -14.98 -10.39 16.73
C PHE A 234 -15.06 -11.66 17.55
N GLU A 235 -15.24 -12.82 16.91
CA GLU A 235 -15.28 -14.14 17.53
C GLU A 235 -14.36 -15.10 16.76
N ASP A 236 -13.43 -15.78 17.45
CA ASP A 236 -12.64 -16.87 16.88
C ASP A 236 -13.04 -18.19 17.56
N LEU A 237 -13.72 -19.05 16.78
CA LEU A 237 -14.25 -20.33 17.24
C LEU A 237 -13.33 -21.51 16.91
N ARG A 238 -12.18 -21.29 16.25
CA ARG A 238 -11.29 -22.33 15.72
C ARG A 238 -10.46 -23.00 16.80
N GLY A 239 -10.13 -22.28 17.87
CA GLY A 239 -9.34 -22.80 18.99
C GLY A 239 -10.13 -23.67 19.95
N ALA A 240 -9.43 -24.30 20.90
CA ALA A 240 -10.06 -25.00 22.04
C ALA A 240 -10.78 -24.00 22.97
N GLU A 241 -10.17 -22.84 23.20
CA GLU A 241 -10.78 -21.70 23.85
C GLU A 241 -11.35 -20.76 22.80
N LYS A 242 -12.61 -20.36 22.99
CA LYS A 242 -13.29 -19.41 22.11
C LYS A 242 -12.88 -18.00 22.50
N GLU A 243 -12.35 -17.25 21.57
CA GLU A 243 -12.02 -15.84 21.76
C GLU A 243 -13.23 -14.98 21.33
N LYS A 244 -13.59 -13.99 22.16
CA LYS A 244 -14.59 -12.99 21.84
C LYS A 244 -14.10 -11.62 22.28
N ILE A 245 -14.05 -10.68 21.35
CA ILE A 245 -13.64 -9.29 21.59
C ILE A 245 -14.76 -8.38 21.08
N VAL A 246 -15.05 -7.33 21.85
CA VAL A 246 -16.00 -6.28 21.46
C VAL A 246 -15.22 -4.98 21.34
N TYR A 247 -15.22 -4.40 20.17
CA TYR A 247 -14.65 -3.09 19.89
C TYR A 247 -15.77 -2.06 19.83
N HIS A 248 -15.68 -1.04 20.65
CA HIS A 248 -16.56 0.11 20.67
C HIS A 248 -15.75 1.30 21.16
N GLU A 249 -15.45 2.24 20.27
CA GLU A 249 -14.44 3.28 20.46
C GLU A 249 -15.06 4.68 20.37
N PRO A 250 -15.79 5.14 21.39
CA PRO A 250 -16.53 6.38 21.36
C PRO A 250 -15.63 7.63 21.22
N ASP A 251 -14.34 7.52 21.61
CA ASP A 251 -13.35 8.58 21.45
C ASP A 251 -12.85 8.71 19.99
N GLY A 252 -13.20 7.80 19.11
CA GLY A 252 -12.88 7.84 17.69
C GLY A 252 -11.37 7.92 17.41
N ILE A 253 -10.96 8.69 16.39
CA ILE A 253 -9.54 8.81 16.01
C ILE A 253 -8.68 9.45 17.08
N LEU A 254 -9.27 10.17 18.04
CA LEU A 254 -8.55 10.66 19.21
C LEU A 254 -8.11 9.51 20.12
N GLY A 255 -9.00 8.55 20.37
CA GLY A 255 -8.69 7.30 21.06
C GLY A 255 -7.63 6.49 20.33
N PHE A 256 -7.73 6.44 19.00
CA PHE A 256 -6.77 5.73 18.16
C PHE A 256 -5.34 6.30 18.30
N ILE A 257 -5.17 7.63 18.30
CA ILE A 257 -3.86 8.27 18.56
C ILE A 257 -3.32 7.88 19.94
N LYS A 258 -4.17 7.90 20.97
CA LYS A 258 -3.77 7.50 22.33
C LYS A 258 -3.31 6.06 22.39
N ASP A 259 -4.00 5.16 21.70
CA ASP A 259 -3.63 3.75 21.62
C ASP A 259 -2.29 3.54 20.89
N LEU A 260 -2.10 4.15 19.70
CA LEU A 260 -0.86 4.09 18.94
C LEU A 260 0.36 4.60 19.72
N ASN A 261 0.15 5.54 20.62
CA ASN A 261 1.21 6.16 21.42
C ASN A 261 1.23 5.68 22.88
N SER A 262 0.40 4.69 23.25
CA SER A 262 0.23 4.22 24.65
C SER A 262 1.54 3.79 25.31
N LYS A 263 2.53 3.33 24.55
CA LYS A 263 3.85 2.88 25.03
C LYS A 263 4.96 3.90 24.75
N LYS A 264 4.61 5.13 24.31
CA LYS A 264 5.57 6.16 23.91
C LYS A 264 5.49 7.36 24.84
N GLU A 265 6.59 8.10 24.94
CA GLU A 265 6.63 9.34 25.71
C GLU A 265 6.02 10.48 24.87
N ALA A 266 4.81 10.91 25.23
CA ALA A 266 4.11 11.98 24.55
C ALA A 266 4.65 13.36 24.97
N ILE A 267 4.81 14.25 23.99
CA ILE A 267 5.30 15.62 24.20
C ILE A 267 4.17 16.58 24.58
N HIS A 268 2.96 16.30 24.10
CA HIS A 268 1.73 17.05 24.37
C HIS A 268 0.52 16.13 24.30
N GLU A 269 -0.61 16.59 24.80
CA GLU A 269 -1.89 15.88 24.63
C GLU A 269 -2.29 15.80 23.15
N PRO A 270 -2.99 14.71 22.73
CA PRO A 270 -3.44 14.57 21.36
C PRO A 270 -4.31 15.76 20.94
N VAL A 271 -4.08 16.24 19.73
CA VAL A 271 -4.84 17.32 19.09
C VAL A 271 -5.82 16.71 18.11
N TYR A 272 -7.06 17.16 18.16
CA TYR A 272 -8.13 16.73 17.26
C TYR A 272 -8.80 17.92 16.62
N PHE A 273 -9.13 17.79 15.36
CA PHE A 273 -9.97 18.75 14.65
C PHE A 273 -10.82 18.09 13.57
N LYS A 274 -11.94 18.72 13.26
CA LYS A 274 -12.85 18.31 12.21
C LYS A 274 -13.37 19.53 11.47
N GLY A 275 -13.52 19.42 10.16
CA GLY A 275 -14.10 20.47 9.32
C GLY A 275 -14.60 19.92 8.01
N GLU A 276 -15.19 20.77 7.19
CA GLU A 276 -15.72 20.43 5.88
C GLU A 276 -15.29 21.48 4.86
N SER A 277 -14.94 21.08 3.67
CA SER A 277 -14.72 21.96 2.52
C SER A 277 -15.18 21.27 1.24
N ASP A 278 -15.96 21.98 0.45
CA ASP A 278 -16.46 21.54 -0.86
C ASP A 278 -17.18 20.16 -0.81
N GLY A 279 -17.95 19.90 0.28
CA GLY A 279 -18.66 18.64 0.50
C GLY A 279 -17.78 17.46 0.95
N ILE A 280 -16.50 17.71 1.23
CA ILE A 280 -15.57 16.72 1.76
C ILE A 280 -15.39 16.98 3.26
N GLU A 281 -15.81 16.02 4.10
CA GLU A 281 -15.50 16.06 5.53
C GLU A 281 -14.03 15.65 5.73
N VAL A 282 -13.33 16.42 6.57
CA VAL A 282 -11.94 16.15 6.97
C VAL A 282 -11.89 16.06 8.49
N GLU A 283 -11.40 14.96 8.98
CA GLU A 283 -11.18 14.68 10.38
C GLU A 283 -9.73 14.30 10.60
N ALA A 284 -9.04 14.94 11.53
CA ALA A 284 -7.65 14.66 11.80
C ALA A 284 -7.33 14.70 13.28
N ALA A 285 -6.42 13.83 13.69
CA ALA A 285 -5.81 13.86 15.01
C ALA A 285 -4.31 13.71 14.91
N PHE A 286 -3.53 14.38 15.76
CA PHE A 286 -2.10 14.23 15.80
C PHE A 286 -1.54 14.40 17.22
N GLN A 287 -0.37 13.81 17.44
CA GLN A 287 0.41 13.94 18.68
C GLN A 287 1.90 13.78 18.35
N TYR A 288 2.75 14.55 19.03
CA TYR A 288 4.19 14.34 18.98
C TYR A 288 4.64 13.46 20.14
N VAL A 289 5.56 12.57 19.83
CA VAL A 289 6.22 11.67 20.76
C VAL A 289 7.74 11.84 20.66
N ASN A 290 8.46 11.44 21.71
CA ASN A 290 9.92 11.54 21.78
C ASN A 290 10.60 10.42 20.95
N GLU A 291 10.29 10.38 19.65
CA GLU A 291 10.86 9.45 18.66
C GLU A 291 11.34 10.21 17.43
N PHE A 292 12.10 9.55 16.54
CA PHE A 292 12.71 10.17 15.36
C PHE A 292 12.13 9.68 14.02
N HIS A 293 10.87 9.29 14.00
CA HIS A 293 10.17 8.90 12.77
C HIS A 293 8.73 9.43 12.75
N GLU A 294 8.19 9.60 11.55
CA GLU A 294 6.76 9.92 11.37
C GLU A 294 5.92 8.64 11.27
N ASN A 295 4.73 8.65 11.87
CA ASN A 295 3.71 7.63 11.70
C ASN A 295 2.39 8.31 11.33
N ILE A 296 2.11 8.41 10.02
CA ILE A 296 0.94 9.12 9.51
C ILE A 296 0.06 8.15 8.74
N LEU A 297 -1.15 7.91 9.26
CA LEU A 297 -2.15 7.04 8.67
C LEU A 297 -3.18 7.86 7.92
N GLY A 298 -3.52 7.45 6.71
CA GLY A 298 -4.53 8.10 5.87
C GLY A 298 -5.70 7.17 5.58
N PHE A 299 -6.91 7.71 5.69
CA PHE A 299 -8.15 6.99 5.42
C PHE A 299 -9.06 7.82 4.51
N CYS A 300 -9.70 7.17 3.55
CA CYS A 300 -10.76 7.76 2.75
C CYS A 300 -11.96 6.83 2.77
N ASN A 301 -13.12 7.32 3.23
CA ASN A 301 -14.36 6.53 3.40
C ASN A 301 -14.10 5.24 4.19
N ASN A 302 -13.37 5.34 5.32
CA ASN A 302 -12.96 4.25 6.21
C ASN A 302 -11.97 3.22 5.60
N ILE A 303 -11.48 3.45 4.39
CA ILE A 303 -10.49 2.60 3.74
C ILE A 303 -9.09 3.12 4.03
N TYR A 304 -8.23 2.27 4.55
CA TYR A 304 -6.83 2.58 4.79
C TYR A 304 -6.04 2.73 3.49
N ASN A 305 -5.45 3.89 3.28
CA ASN A 305 -4.62 4.18 2.12
C ASN A 305 -3.15 3.96 2.47
N SER A 306 -2.69 2.72 2.38
CA SER A 306 -1.33 2.31 2.81
C SER A 306 -0.20 2.99 2.04
N GLU A 307 -0.46 3.43 0.80
CA GLU A 307 0.48 4.19 -0.04
C GLU A 307 0.20 5.69 0.01
N GLY A 308 -0.70 6.11 0.91
CA GLY A 308 -1.07 7.50 1.12
C GLY A 308 -2.05 8.03 0.08
N GLY A 309 -1.84 9.27 -0.35
CA GLY A 309 -2.69 9.94 -1.33
C GLY A 309 -2.72 11.45 -1.17
N THR A 310 -3.54 12.06 -1.99
CA THR A 310 -3.65 13.52 -2.10
C THR A 310 -4.09 14.20 -0.79
N HIS A 311 -4.97 13.56 0.00
CA HIS A 311 -5.38 14.03 1.31
C HIS A 311 -4.20 14.14 2.29
N LEU A 312 -3.31 13.12 2.33
CA LEU A 312 -2.10 13.19 3.16
C LEU A 312 -1.12 14.24 2.66
N THR A 313 -1.02 14.43 1.34
CA THR A 313 -0.20 15.48 0.75
C THR A 313 -0.69 16.86 1.18
N GLY A 314 -1.99 17.10 1.14
CA GLY A 314 -2.62 18.33 1.62
C GLY A 314 -2.29 18.61 3.08
N PHE A 315 -2.49 17.64 3.96
CA PHE A 315 -2.15 17.76 5.39
C PHE A 315 -0.66 18.05 5.59
N LYS A 316 0.23 17.21 5.05
CA LYS A 316 1.69 17.29 5.26
C LYS A 316 2.27 18.62 4.79
N THR A 317 1.82 19.10 3.64
CA THR A 317 2.30 20.38 3.07
C THR A 317 1.82 21.56 3.90
N THR A 318 0.52 21.62 4.21
CA THR A 318 -0.07 22.72 4.95
C THR A 318 0.47 22.79 6.37
N PHE A 319 0.55 21.65 7.06
CA PHE A 319 1.14 21.59 8.40
C PHE A 319 2.58 22.12 8.41
N THR A 320 3.39 21.70 7.44
CA THR A 320 4.77 22.18 7.31
C THR A 320 4.84 23.70 7.08
N THR A 321 3.94 24.23 6.24
CA THR A 321 3.89 25.66 5.94
C THR A 321 3.52 26.47 7.19
N VAL A 322 2.48 26.06 7.92
CA VAL A 322 2.02 26.74 9.15
C VAL A 322 3.11 26.75 10.22
N ILE A 323 3.78 25.61 10.45
CA ILE A 323 4.87 25.55 11.44
C ILE A 323 6.04 26.47 11.06
N ASN A 324 6.42 26.53 9.78
CA ASN A 324 7.48 27.45 9.33
C ASN A 324 7.07 28.92 9.48
N GLN A 325 5.80 29.24 9.21
CA GLN A 325 5.28 30.60 9.43
C GLN A 325 5.41 30.99 10.90
N TYR A 326 4.88 30.18 11.82
CA TYR A 326 4.99 30.46 13.26
C TYR A 326 6.45 30.49 13.77
N ALA A 327 7.32 29.63 13.23
CA ALA A 327 8.73 29.67 13.60
C ALA A 327 9.42 30.98 13.22
N ARG A 328 8.97 31.64 12.14
CA ARG A 328 9.44 32.98 11.74
C ARG A 328 8.81 34.07 12.60
N GLU A 329 7.50 34.03 12.84
CA GLU A 329 6.78 34.99 13.67
C GLU A 329 7.32 35.00 15.11
N LEU A 330 7.68 33.88 15.67
CA LEU A 330 8.31 33.73 16.98
C LEU A 330 9.81 34.05 17.00
N GLY A 331 10.42 34.39 15.83
CA GLY A 331 11.83 34.70 15.72
C GLY A 331 12.80 33.54 15.89
N ILE A 332 12.30 32.27 15.88
CA ILE A 332 13.10 31.06 15.97
C ILE A 332 13.88 30.86 14.65
N LEU A 333 13.22 31.11 13.52
CA LEU A 333 13.86 31.21 12.21
C LEU A 333 14.03 32.67 11.83
N LYS A 334 15.29 33.09 11.60
CA LYS A 334 15.62 34.42 11.09
C LYS A 334 15.35 34.51 9.59
N GLU A 335 15.27 35.72 9.03
CA GLU A 335 15.04 35.93 7.58
C GLU A 335 16.03 35.17 6.68
N LYS A 336 17.30 35.05 7.11
CA LYS A 336 18.37 34.36 6.38
C LYS A 336 18.38 32.84 6.56
N ASP A 337 17.59 32.31 7.50
CA ASP A 337 17.55 30.89 7.78
C ASP A 337 16.67 30.16 6.75
N SER A 338 17.12 28.96 6.35
CA SER A 338 16.28 28.07 5.56
C SER A 338 15.11 27.53 6.39
N ASN A 339 13.95 27.37 5.78
CA ASN A 339 12.80 26.73 6.40
C ASN A 339 13.14 25.30 6.88
N PHE A 340 12.42 24.85 7.89
CA PHE A 340 12.38 23.42 8.23
C PHE A 340 11.81 22.65 7.06
N THR A 341 12.41 21.50 6.73
CA THR A 341 11.86 20.58 5.73
C THR A 341 10.61 19.90 6.27
N GLY A 342 9.79 19.34 5.38
CA GLY A 342 8.64 18.53 5.80
C GLY A 342 9.03 17.37 6.73
N ALA A 343 10.17 16.73 6.48
CA ALA A 343 10.71 15.68 7.35
C ALA A 343 11.09 16.22 8.73
N ASP A 344 11.71 17.40 8.80
CA ASP A 344 12.06 18.02 10.09
C ASP A 344 10.80 18.30 10.94
N VAL A 345 9.75 18.84 10.30
CA VAL A 345 8.50 19.20 10.98
C VAL A 345 7.73 17.96 11.45
N ARG A 346 7.69 16.92 10.64
CA ARG A 346 6.89 15.70 10.96
C ARG A 346 7.65 14.65 11.76
N ASN A 347 8.91 14.87 12.06
CA ASN A 347 9.70 13.97 12.87
C ASN A 347 9.14 13.84 14.30
N GLY A 348 8.86 12.63 14.75
CA GLY A 348 8.18 12.36 16.02
C GLY A 348 6.66 12.52 15.98
N MET A 349 6.05 12.81 14.83
CA MET A 349 4.60 12.96 14.70
C MET A 349 3.92 11.60 14.48
N THR A 350 2.91 11.31 15.29
CA THR A 350 1.85 10.34 14.99
C THR A 350 0.60 11.11 14.57
N ALA A 351 0.04 10.81 13.40
CA ALA A 351 -1.16 11.48 12.92
C ALA A 351 -2.11 10.54 12.19
N ILE A 352 -3.40 10.79 12.29
CA ILE A 352 -4.46 10.11 11.56
C ILE A 352 -5.26 11.15 10.81
N ILE A 353 -5.39 10.97 9.50
CA ILE A 353 -6.19 11.83 8.63
C ILE A 353 -7.26 10.97 7.98
N SER A 354 -8.51 11.22 8.31
CA SER A 354 -9.68 10.53 7.77
C SER A 354 -10.53 11.53 7.00
N ILE A 355 -10.84 11.20 5.75
CA ILE A 355 -11.75 12.01 4.95
C ILE A 355 -12.98 11.21 4.53
N LYS A 356 -14.13 11.90 4.41
CA LYS A 356 -15.31 11.36 3.74
C LYS A 356 -15.52 12.12 2.45
N HIS A 357 -15.34 11.42 1.34
CA HIS A 357 -15.39 11.97 0.00
C HIS A 357 -16.58 11.37 -0.76
N PRO A 358 -17.41 12.16 -1.45
CA PRO A 358 -18.57 11.65 -2.18
C PRO A 358 -18.16 10.77 -3.39
N ASP A 359 -17.12 11.14 -4.13
CA ASP A 359 -16.63 10.41 -5.31
C ASP A 359 -15.11 10.18 -5.23
N PRO A 360 -14.61 9.26 -4.37
CA PRO A 360 -13.18 9.01 -4.25
C PRO A 360 -12.64 8.19 -5.42
N ARG A 361 -11.49 8.61 -5.93
CA ARG A 361 -10.73 7.93 -6.98
C ARG A 361 -9.44 7.36 -6.42
N PHE A 362 -9.23 6.08 -6.64
CA PHE A 362 -8.05 5.36 -6.15
C PHE A 362 -7.19 4.84 -7.29
N GLU A 363 -5.89 4.78 -7.06
CA GLU A 363 -4.98 4.02 -7.92
C GLU A 363 -5.22 2.50 -7.69
N GLY A 364 -6.04 1.87 -8.55
CA GLY A 364 -6.31 0.44 -8.54
C GLY A 364 -7.41 -0.04 -7.57
N GLN A 365 -7.78 -1.32 -7.72
CA GLN A 365 -8.89 -1.95 -6.99
C GLN A 365 -8.62 -2.11 -5.50
N THR A 366 -7.38 -2.27 -5.07
CA THR A 366 -7.00 -2.42 -3.66
C THR A 366 -7.07 -1.13 -2.86
N LYS A 367 -7.39 0.01 -3.51
CA LYS A 367 -7.63 1.34 -2.90
C LYS A 367 -6.49 1.83 -2.01
N THR A 368 -5.27 1.43 -2.30
CA THR A 368 -4.08 1.73 -1.48
C THR A 368 -3.67 3.19 -1.53
N LYS A 369 -4.03 3.93 -2.60
CA LYS A 369 -3.66 5.33 -2.78
C LYS A 369 -4.82 6.15 -3.35
N LEU A 370 -5.11 7.27 -2.71
CA LEU A 370 -6.14 8.23 -3.16
C LEU A 370 -5.53 9.23 -4.15
N ASP A 371 -6.24 9.50 -5.27
CA ASP A 371 -5.76 10.39 -6.35
C ASP A 371 -6.65 11.61 -6.63
N ASN A 372 -7.51 11.98 -5.73
CA ASN A 372 -8.42 13.12 -5.88
C ASN A 372 -7.72 14.47 -5.61
N PRO A 373 -7.59 15.40 -6.59
CA PRO A 373 -7.02 16.73 -6.36
C PRO A 373 -7.82 17.60 -5.39
N ASP A 374 -9.16 17.48 -5.39
CA ASP A 374 -10.07 18.18 -4.49
C ASP A 374 -9.90 17.72 -3.03
N ALA A 375 -9.61 16.44 -2.78
CA ALA A 375 -9.26 15.95 -1.44
C ALA A 375 -8.02 16.65 -0.87
N SER A 376 -7.00 16.94 -1.70
CA SER A 376 -5.83 17.71 -1.28
C SER A 376 -6.20 19.14 -0.90
N LYS A 377 -7.06 19.80 -1.68
CA LYS A 377 -7.51 21.18 -1.41
C LYS A 377 -8.33 21.26 -0.12
N ALA A 378 -9.31 20.34 0.02
CA ALA A 378 -10.17 20.30 1.21
C ALA A 378 -9.34 20.05 2.47
N THR A 379 -8.45 19.06 2.44
CA THR A 379 -7.58 18.75 3.57
C THR A 379 -6.64 19.91 3.89
N SER A 380 -6.05 20.56 2.87
CA SER A 380 -5.19 21.72 3.07
C SER A 380 -5.93 22.88 3.74
N LYS A 381 -7.14 23.19 3.28
CA LYS A 381 -7.95 24.30 3.83
C LYS A 381 -8.32 24.03 5.29
N VAL A 382 -8.96 22.89 5.56
CA VAL A 382 -9.39 22.51 6.91
C VAL A 382 -8.19 22.45 7.86
N THR A 383 -7.08 21.79 7.44
CA THR A 383 -5.86 21.71 8.25
C THR A 383 -5.30 23.10 8.57
N GLY A 384 -5.22 23.99 7.57
CA GLY A 384 -4.69 25.34 7.75
C GLY A 384 -5.51 26.15 8.77
N GLU A 385 -6.82 26.16 8.60
CA GLU A 385 -7.73 26.91 9.48
C GLU A 385 -7.72 26.37 10.91
N GLU A 386 -7.84 25.06 11.08
CA GLU A 386 -7.99 24.46 12.41
C GLU A 386 -6.67 24.40 13.19
N ILE A 387 -5.53 24.18 12.52
CA ILE A 387 -4.21 24.17 13.18
C ILE A 387 -3.83 25.58 13.62
N VAL A 388 -4.08 26.60 12.81
CA VAL A 388 -3.86 28.01 13.21
C VAL A 388 -4.73 28.33 14.43
N ARG A 389 -6.04 28.01 14.37
CA ARG A 389 -6.96 28.23 15.50
C ARG A 389 -6.53 27.52 16.78
N TYR A 390 -5.96 26.31 16.64
CA TYR A 390 -5.45 25.56 17.79
C TYR A 390 -4.20 26.18 18.37
N PHE A 391 -3.20 26.52 17.56
CA PHE A 391 -1.91 27.01 18.04
C PHE A 391 -1.99 28.45 18.57
N ASP A 392 -2.88 29.29 18.04
CA ASP A 392 -3.14 30.61 18.60
C ASP A 392 -3.62 30.56 20.05
N ARG A 393 -4.32 29.48 20.41
CA ARG A 393 -4.80 29.25 21.79
C ARG A 393 -3.82 28.43 22.64
N ASN A 394 -2.85 27.76 22.02
CA ASN A 394 -1.97 26.80 22.68
C ASN A 394 -0.49 27.02 22.32
N LEU A 395 0.02 28.24 22.60
CA LEU A 395 1.39 28.63 22.27
C LEU A 395 2.46 27.73 22.89
N GLU A 396 2.22 27.15 24.07
CA GLU A 396 3.17 26.21 24.69
C GLU A 396 3.32 24.91 23.87
N ASN A 397 2.21 24.38 23.34
CA ASN A 397 2.28 23.20 22.47
C ASN A 397 2.94 23.53 21.13
N LEU A 398 2.66 24.72 20.56
CA LEU A 398 3.34 25.21 19.37
C LEU A 398 4.87 25.25 19.57
N LYS A 399 5.35 25.83 20.69
CA LYS A 399 6.79 25.89 21.00
C LYS A 399 7.40 24.50 21.12
N LYS A 400 6.69 23.53 21.73
CA LYS A 400 7.13 22.13 21.80
C LYS A 400 7.29 21.51 20.41
N VAL A 401 6.28 21.71 19.53
CA VAL A 401 6.29 21.19 18.15
C VAL A 401 7.45 21.81 17.34
N ILE A 402 7.61 23.15 17.41
CA ILE A 402 8.74 23.83 16.74
C ILE A 402 10.07 23.34 17.30
N GLY A 403 10.17 23.11 18.61
CA GLY A 403 11.36 22.55 19.24
C GLY A 403 11.74 21.17 18.73
N CYS A 404 10.75 20.31 18.39
CA CYS A 404 10.99 19.02 17.72
C CYS A 404 11.56 19.22 16.32
N ALA A 405 10.96 20.13 15.54
CA ALA A 405 11.44 20.45 14.19
C ALA A 405 12.87 21.03 14.21
N GLU A 406 13.18 21.89 15.17
CA GLU A 406 14.52 22.46 15.34
C GLU A 406 15.57 21.39 15.70
N LYS A 407 15.25 20.46 16.61
CA LYS A 407 16.11 19.32 16.95
C LYS A 407 16.38 18.45 15.72
N SER A 408 15.33 18.11 14.97
CA SER A 408 15.43 17.30 13.74
C SER A 408 16.30 18.00 12.69
N ALA A 409 16.07 19.28 12.44
CA ALA A 409 16.87 20.08 11.50
C ALA A 409 18.36 20.14 11.89
N LYS A 410 18.67 20.24 13.19
CA LYS A 410 20.05 20.22 13.71
C LYS A 410 20.73 18.87 13.43
N ILE A 411 20.04 17.77 13.70
CA ILE A 411 20.53 16.41 13.43
C ILE A 411 20.81 16.24 11.93
N ARG A 412 19.83 16.55 11.07
CA ARG A 412 19.97 16.46 9.61
C ARG A 412 21.16 17.26 9.10
N LYS A 413 21.31 18.54 9.51
CA LYS A 413 22.44 19.39 9.11
C LYS A 413 23.79 18.81 9.57
N THR A 414 23.84 18.16 10.73
CA THR A 414 25.04 17.50 11.23
C THR A 414 25.39 16.27 10.41
N GLU A 415 24.40 15.46 10.07
CA GLU A 415 24.58 14.28 9.19
C GLU A 415 25.02 14.68 7.78
N GLU A 416 24.40 15.72 7.19
CA GLU A 416 24.78 16.24 5.88
C GLU A 416 26.22 16.72 5.86
N LYS A 417 26.66 17.46 6.91
CA LYS A 417 28.05 17.87 7.06
C LYS A 417 29.01 16.68 7.20
N ALA A 418 28.63 15.68 8.00
CA ALA A 418 29.43 14.46 8.16
C ALA A 418 29.57 13.69 6.83
N LYS A 419 28.46 13.51 6.09
CA LYS A 419 28.47 12.88 4.75
C LYS A 419 29.34 13.67 3.76
N THR A 420 29.20 15.00 3.73
CA THR A 420 30.01 15.87 2.85
C THR A 420 31.50 15.76 3.19
N ASN A 421 31.84 15.76 4.49
CA ASN A 421 33.23 15.61 4.95
C ASN A 421 33.81 14.23 4.56
N LEU A 422 32.99 13.16 4.67
CA LEU A 422 33.41 11.82 4.23
C LEU A 422 33.62 11.75 2.71
N LEU A 423 32.73 12.30 1.92
CA LEU A 423 32.84 12.37 0.46
C LEU A 423 34.05 13.23 0.04
N THR A 424 34.29 14.34 0.75
CA THR A 424 35.45 15.18 0.50
C THR A 424 36.76 14.45 0.86
N LYS A 425 36.76 13.73 2.00
CA LYS A 425 37.93 12.87 2.36
C LYS A 425 38.16 11.75 1.35
N GLN A 426 37.07 11.12 0.82
CA GLN A 426 37.20 10.12 -0.25
C GLN A 426 37.73 10.71 -1.56
N LYS A 427 37.35 11.94 -1.92
CA LYS A 427 37.93 12.63 -3.09
C LYS A 427 39.42 12.95 -2.92
N TYR A 428 39.92 13.07 -1.68
CA TYR A 428 41.32 13.32 -1.39
C TYR A 428 42.12 12.05 -1.02
N SER A 429 41.49 10.92 -0.78
CA SER A 429 42.15 9.63 -0.60
C SER A 429 42.18 8.82 -1.91
N PHE A 430 42.60 9.42 -3.01
CA PHE A 430 43.29 8.69 -4.05
C PHE A 430 44.72 8.41 -3.54
N ASP A 431 44.78 7.74 -2.42
CA ASP A 431 45.96 7.01 -2.03
C ASP A 431 46.03 5.75 -2.90
N SER A 432 46.50 5.94 -4.10
CA SER A 432 46.84 4.87 -5.02
C SER A 432 47.95 4.02 -4.37
N ASN A 433 47.55 3.07 -3.52
CA ASN A 433 48.41 2.01 -2.99
C ASN A 433 49.86 2.44 -2.55
N GLY A 434 50.06 3.65 -2.03
CA GLY A 434 51.36 4.15 -1.61
C GLY A 434 52.39 4.37 -2.75
N LYS A 435 52.00 4.20 -4.02
CA LYS A 435 52.89 4.31 -5.18
C LYS A 435 53.03 5.73 -5.70
N LEU A 436 52.00 6.54 -5.65
CA LEU A 436 52.04 7.94 -6.08
C LEU A 436 52.76 8.80 -5.04
N ALA A 437 53.86 9.40 -5.42
CA ALA A 437 54.53 10.44 -4.64
C ALA A 437 53.98 11.81 -5.07
N ASN A 438 52.98 12.34 -4.32
CA ASN A 438 52.33 13.62 -4.60
C ASN A 438 53.27 14.82 -4.48
N CYS A 439 52.97 15.92 -5.20
CA CYS A 439 53.56 17.23 -4.96
C CYS A 439 52.82 17.99 -3.83
N GLU A 440 53.48 19.01 -3.28
CA GLU A 440 52.96 19.79 -2.16
C GLU A 440 52.00 20.90 -2.60
N SER A 441 52.15 21.43 -3.83
CA SER A 441 51.28 22.45 -4.40
C SER A 441 49.87 21.91 -4.64
N ARG A 442 48.87 22.73 -4.35
CA ARG A 442 47.45 22.45 -4.65
C ARG A 442 46.96 23.18 -5.91
N ASP A 443 47.81 23.97 -6.53
CA ASP A 443 47.51 24.67 -7.78
C ASP A 443 47.82 23.72 -8.95
N ALA A 444 46.74 23.08 -9.48
CA ALA A 444 46.87 22.11 -10.56
C ALA A 444 47.52 22.68 -11.83
N SER A 445 47.47 23.99 -12.06
CA SER A 445 48.08 24.65 -13.21
C SER A 445 49.59 24.70 -13.17
N LYS A 446 50.19 24.49 -11.97
CA LYS A 446 51.62 24.48 -11.76
C LYS A 446 52.18 23.09 -11.48
N CYS A 447 51.30 22.07 -11.35
CA CYS A 447 51.74 20.73 -11.00
C CYS A 447 51.96 19.88 -12.26
N GLU A 448 53.01 19.07 -12.19
CA GLU A 448 53.39 18.08 -13.22
C GLU A 448 53.36 16.68 -12.63
N ILE A 449 52.91 15.68 -13.43
CA ILE A 449 53.00 14.28 -13.05
C ILE A 449 53.94 13.52 -13.99
N PHE A 450 54.90 12.86 -13.42
CA PHE A 450 55.83 11.99 -14.14
C PHE A 450 55.46 10.54 -13.93
N ILE A 451 55.14 9.86 -15.02
CA ILE A 451 54.88 8.43 -15.03
C ILE A 451 56.17 7.71 -15.40
N VAL A 452 56.66 6.84 -14.50
CA VAL A 452 57.92 6.14 -14.69
C VAL A 452 57.70 4.62 -14.62
N GLU A 453 58.55 3.87 -15.37
CA GLU A 453 58.43 2.41 -15.41
C GLU A 453 59.17 1.78 -14.21
N GLY A 454 58.38 1.06 -13.39
CA GLY A 454 58.86 0.28 -12.27
C GLY A 454 59.29 1.06 -11.03
N ASP A 455 59.41 0.33 -9.92
CA ASP A 455 59.70 0.92 -8.62
C ASP A 455 61.14 1.44 -8.51
N SER A 456 62.08 0.88 -9.28
CA SER A 456 63.48 1.31 -9.29
C SER A 456 63.64 2.71 -9.90
N ALA A 457 63.07 2.94 -11.09
CA ALA A 457 63.05 4.25 -11.71
C ALA A 457 62.22 5.25 -10.89
N GLY A 458 61.11 4.78 -10.30
CA GLY A 458 60.30 5.56 -9.38
C GLY A 458 61.04 6.03 -8.16
N GLY A 459 61.94 5.21 -7.58
CA GLY A 459 62.76 5.57 -6.45
C GLY A 459 63.74 6.72 -6.77
N SER A 460 64.49 6.60 -7.89
CA SER A 460 65.41 7.64 -8.36
C SER A 460 64.70 8.96 -8.70
N ALA A 461 63.54 8.86 -9.41
CA ALA A 461 62.75 10.04 -9.76
C ALA A 461 62.14 10.74 -8.53
N LYS A 462 61.68 9.99 -7.51
CA LYS A 462 61.18 10.54 -6.24
C LYS A 462 62.25 11.35 -5.49
N THR A 463 63.53 10.95 -5.60
CA THR A 463 64.63 11.65 -4.94
C THR A 463 65.06 12.92 -5.69
N ALA A 464 65.01 12.91 -7.03
CA ALA A 464 65.47 14.00 -7.90
C ALA A 464 64.38 15.07 -8.21
N ARG A 465 63.11 14.83 -7.90
CA ARG A 465 62.00 15.73 -8.25
C ARG A 465 61.97 17.04 -7.46
N ASP A 466 61.41 18.07 -8.01
CA ASP A 466 60.89 19.19 -7.23
C ASP A 466 59.63 18.82 -6.51
N ARG A 467 59.67 18.68 -5.18
CA ARG A 467 58.55 18.28 -4.33
C ARG A 467 57.40 19.27 -4.35
N MET A 468 57.67 20.54 -4.65
CA MET A 468 56.62 21.57 -4.68
C MET A 468 55.64 21.34 -5.82
N TYR A 469 56.10 20.94 -7.00
CA TYR A 469 55.30 20.93 -8.23
C TYR A 469 55.30 19.58 -8.95
N GLN A 470 56.19 18.64 -8.63
CA GLN A 470 56.34 17.40 -9.38
C GLN A 470 55.89 16.19 -8.59
N ALA A 471 54.89 15.46 -9.13
CA ALA A 471 54.41 14.17 -8.63
C ALA A 471 55.00 13.01 -9.45
N ILE A 472 55.35 11.89 -8.81
CA ILE A 472 55.89 10.70 -9.47
C ILE A 472 54.96 9.52 -9.27
N LEU A 473 54.57 8.87 -10.37
CA LEU A 473 53.76 7.65 -10.38
C LEU A 473 54.51 6.50 -11.05
N PRO A 474 55.09 5.54 -10.30
CA PRO A 474 55.68 4.35 -10.86
C PRO A 474 54.60 3.35 -11.28
N ILE A 475 54.66 2.88 -12.53
CA ILE A 475 53.75 1.90 -13.11
C ILE A 475 54.52 0.63 -13.44
N ARG A 476 54.02 -0.55 -13.05
CA ARG A 476 54.54 -1.87 -13.42
C ARG A 476 53.74 -2.49 -14.55
N GLY A 477 54.40 -2.95 -15.61
CA GLY A 477 53.84 -3.75 -16.70
C GLY A 477 53.27 -2.94 -17.87
N LYS A 478 52.81 -3.65 -18.91
CA LYS A 478 52.13 -3.03 -20.05
C LYS A 478 50.87 -2.31 -19.56
N ILE A 479 50.73 -1.06 -19.90
CA ILE A 479 49.49 -0.33 -19.68
C ILE A 479 48.41 -1.00 -20.54
N LEU A 480 47.48 -1.69 -19.93
CA LEU A 480 46.23 -2.07 -20.59
C LEU A 480 45.56 -0.76 -20.97
N ASN A 481 45.20 -0.65 -22.25
CA ASN A 481 44.52 0.53 -22.75
C ASN A 481 43.05 0.50 -22.26
N CYS A 482 42.86 0.82 -20.97
CA CYS A 482 41.56 0.80 -20.32
C CYS A 482 40.58 1.84 -20.91
N LEU A 483 41.08 2.83 -21.66
CA LEU A 483 40.25 3.84 -22.31
C LEU A 483 39.41 3.27 -23.46
N LEU A 484 39.92 2.24 -24.17
CA LEU A 484 39.12 1.55 -25.21
C LEU A 484 38.05 0.64 -24.61
N TYR A 485 38.28 0.09 -23.40
CA TYR A 485 37.27 -0.79 -22.74
C TYR A 485 36.17 -0.02 -22.04
N THR A 486 36.42 1.21 -21.58
CA THR A 486 35.42 2.04 -20.93
C THR A 486 34.51 2.78 -21.90
N SER A 487 34.96 3.04 -23.14
CA SER A 487 34.10 3.62 -24.18
C SER A 487 33.08 2.59 -24.72
N ASP A 488 33.47 1.34 -24.92
CA ASP A 488 32.56 0.28 -25.36
C ASP A 488 31.52 -0.08 -24.29
N ALA A 489 31.87 -0.05 -23.02
CA ALA A 489 30.94 -0.31 -21.91
C ALA A 489 29.95 0.85 -21.66
N ALA A 490 30.28 2.06 -22.09
CA ALA A 490 29.39 3.23 -22.00
C ALA A 490 28.39 3.29 -23.17
N ASP A 491 28.74 2.78 -24.34
CA ASP A 491 27.87 2.75 -25.52
C ASP A 491 26.84 1.59 -25.47
N GLU A 492 27.13 0.47 -24.77
CA GLU A 492 26.15 -0.61 -24.58
C GLU A 492 25.09 -0.33 -23.51
N GLY A 493 25.27 0.69 -22.69
CA GLY A 493 24.33 1.08 -21.60
C GLY A 493 23.20 2.05 -22.00
N LEU A 494 23.18 2.57 -23.24
CA LEU A 494 22.21 3.58 -23.69
C LEU A 494 21.25 3.08 -24.78
N GLY A 495 21.10 1.79 -24.92
CA GLY A 495 20.19 1.19 -25.88
C GLY A 495 19.13 0.31 -25.21
N VAL A 496 18.15 0.93 -24.48
CA VAL A 496 16.72 0.51 -24.45
C VAL A 496 15.89 1.70 -23.95
#